data_6fd7040b82354c53cb030fb96011fd64
#
_entry.id   6fd7040b82354c53cb030fb96011fd64
#
_cell.length_a   1.000
_cell.length_b   1.000
_cell.length_c   1.000
_cell.angle_alpha   90.00
_cell.angle_beta   90.00
_cell.angle_gamma   90.00
#
_symmetry.space_group_name_H-M   'P 1'
#
loop_
_entity.id
_entity.type
_entity.pdbx_description
1 polymer ?
#
loop_
_entity_poly.entity_id
_entity_poly.type
_entity_poly.pdbx_seq_one_letter_code
_entity_poly.pdbx_strand_id
1 'polypeptide(L)'
;DVYSSGGGYGSGADPYEKIQFAGEKATGAERAACESAGGRVARDGMRGWEQCIQPFEDAGKACADNADCIGQCRLSLGDDMPEAGKPVTGKCQATDSPFGCYATVENGRATPALCVD
;
A
#
# COMPACT_ATOMS: atom_id res chain seq x y z
N ASP A 1 -16.47 8.57 -15.98
CA ASP A 1 -15.84 9.10 -15.78
C ASP A 1 -15.75 9.20 -15.60
N VAL A 2 -16.03 9.06 -15.63
CA VAL A 2 -15.41 9.71 -15.24
C VAL A 2 -15.22 9.86 -15.10
N TYR A 3 -15.47 9.81 -15.27
CA TYR A 3 -14.76 10.39 -14.98
C TYR A 3 -14.33 10.52 -15.31
N SER A 4 -14.50 10.54 -15.46
CA SER A 4 -13.61 11.05 -15.57
C SER A 4 -13.17 11.21 -15.84
N SER A 5 -13.38 11.39 -16.11
CA SER A 5 -12.58 11.95 -16.14
C SER A 5 -12.13 12.30 -16.20
N GLY A 6 -11.99 12.40 -16.36
CA GLY A 6 -11.36 13.08 -16.02
C GLY A 6 -10.80 13.24 -15.99
N GLY A 7 -10.64 13.38 -15.82
CA GLY A 7 -10.00 13.85 -15.55
C GLY A 7 -9.27 13.93 -15.23
N GLY A 8 -9.09 14.08 -15.31
CA GLY A 8 -8.13 14.38 -14.86
C GLY A 8 -7.84 14.28 -13.81
N TYR A 9 -7.49 14.06 -13.52
CA TYR A 9 -7.07 14.06 -12.57
C TYR A 9 -5.86 14.38 -12.49
N GLY A 10 -5.58 15.16 -11.90
CA GLY A 10 -4.49 15.61 -11.50
C GLY A 10 -3.25 15.09 -11.84
N SER A 11 -2.53 14.68 -11.46
CA SER A 11 -1.34 14.06 -11.85
C SER A 11 -1.46 13.29 -13.10
N GLY A 12 -2.60 13.23 -13.67
CA GLY A 12 -2.83 12.43 -14.83
C GLY A 12 -2.79 10.94 -14.57
N ALA A 13 -2.45 10.53 -13.40
CA ALA A 13 -2.47 9.12 -13.04
C ALA A 13 -3.87 8.72 -12.66
N ASP A 14 -4.23 7.50 -12.97
CA ASP A 14 -5.52 6.97 -12.56
C ASP A 14 -5.58 6.87 -11.04
N PRO A 15 -6.72 7.19 -10.44
CA PRO A 15 -6.87 6.99 -9.02
C PRO A 15 -6.66 5.53 -8.66
N TYR A 16 -6.01 5.30 -7.55
CA TYR A 16 -5.83 3.94 -7.06
C TYR A 16 -7.17 3.34 -6.65
N GLU A 17 -7.44 2.13 -7.12
CA GLU A 17 -8.60 1.36 -6.71
C GLU A 17 -8.16 -0.05 -6.36
N LYS A 18 -8.55 -0.52 -5.19
CA LYS A 18 -8.20 -1.86 -4.75
C LYS A 18 -8.97 -2.91 -5.55
N ILE A 19 -8.25 -3.85 -6.14
CA ILE A 19 -8.86 -4.98 -6.83
C ILE A 19 -9.03 -6.11 -5.83
N GLN A 20 -10.27 -6.55 -5.62
CA GLN A 20 -10.63 -7.61 -4.70
C GLN A 20 -11.04 -8.85 -5.47
N PHE A 21 -10.57 -10.01 -5.04
CA PHE A 21 -10.99 -11.27 -5.64
C PHE A 21 -12.13 -11.86 -4.83
N ALA A 22 -13.05 -12.54 -5.53
CA ALA A 22 -14.24 -13.07 -4.89
C ALA A 22 -13.97 -14.32 -4.06
N GLY A 23 -12.96 -15.10 -4.39
CA GLY A 23 -12.69 -16.37 -3.73
C GLY A 23 -11.22 -16.57 -3.39
N GLU A 24 -10.88 -17.81 -3.06
CA GLU A 24 -9.53 -18.16 -2.65
C GLU A 24 -8.50 -18.01 -3.76
N LYS A 25 -8.95 -18.18 -5.01
CA LYS A 25 -8.07 -18.09 -6.17
C LYS A 25 -8.64 -17.08 -7.16
N ALA A 26 -7.75 -16.36 -7.81
CA ALA A 26 -8.15 -15.44 -8.85
C ALA A 26 -8.69 -16.21 -10.05
N THR A 27 -9.78 -15.71 -10.62
CA THR A 27 -10.24 -16.18 -11.92
C THR A 27 -9.30 -15.61 -12.98
N GLY A 28 -9.39 -16.13 -14.21
CA GLY A 28 -8.60 -15.58 -15.32
C GLY A 28 -8.87 -14.09 -15.54
N ALA A 29 -10.12 -13.67 -15.44
CA ALA A 29 -10.48 -12.26 -15.60
C ALA A 29 -9.93 -11.41 -14.46
N GLU A 30 -9.99 -11.91 -13.23
CA GLU A 30 -9.45 -11.20 -12.08
C GLU A 30 -7.94 -11.05 -12.18
N ARG A 31 -7.25 -12.11 -12.59
CA ARG A 31 -5.81 -12.07 -12.79
C ARG A 31 -5.44 -11.05 -13.86
N ALA A 32 -6.16 -11.05 -14.98
CA ALA A 32 -5.89 -10.10 -16.05
C ALA A 32 -6.09 -8.66 -15.59
N ALA A 33 -7.15 -8.40 -14.84
CA ALA A 33 -7.41 -7.07 -14.31
C ALA A 33 -6.31 -6.62 -13.36
N CYS A 34 -5.83 -7.52 -12.51
CA CYS A 34 -4.75 -7.23 -11.58
C CYS A 34 -3.46 -6.86 -12.33
N GLU A 35 -3.11 -7.66 -13.32
CA GLU A 35 -1.89 -7.42 -14.09
C GLU A 35 -1.99 -6.15 -14.92
N SER A 36 -3.17 -5.85 -15.46
CA SER A 36 -3.40 -4.60 -16.19
C SER A 36 -3.24 -3.37 -15.31
N ALA A 37 -3.52 -3.50 -14.03
CA ALA A 37 -3.33 -2.42 -13.07
C ALA A 37 -1.89 -2.32 -12.56
N GLY A 38 -0.99 -3.11 -13.10
CA GLY A 38 0.41 -3.12 -12.67
C GLY A 38 0.67 -3.99 -11.46
N GLY A 39 -0.34 -4.70 -10.99
CA GLY A 39 -0.22 -5.57 -9.84
C GLY A 39 0.25 -6.97 -10.17
N ARG A 40 0.33 -7.79 -9.15
CA ARG A 40 0.64 -9.20 -9.31
C ARG A 40 -0.27 -10.03 -8.40
N VAL A 41 -0.60 -11.21 -8.84
CA VAL A 41 -1.39 -12.15 -8.04
C VAL A 41 -0.42 -12.92 -7.15
N ALA A 42 -0.65 -12.90 -5.86
CA ALA A 42 0.20 -13.60 -4.91
C ALA A 42 -0.63 -14.06 -3.73
N ARG A 43 -0.17 -15.07 -3.04
CA ARG A 43 -0.76 -15.47 -1.78
C ARG A 43 -0.22 -14.56 -0.70
N ASP A 44 -1.10 -14.02 0.10
CA ASP A 44 -0.70 -13.08 1.14
C ASP A 44 -1.59 -13.25 2.36
N GLY A 45 -1.02 -13.00 3.52
CA GLY A 45 -1.74 -13.12 4.77
C GLY A 45 -1.83 -14.55 5.27
N MET A 46 -2.41 -14.70 6.45
CA MET A 46 -2.47 -15.98 7.15
C MET A 46 -3.30 -17.03 6.42
N ARG A 47 -4.35 -16.60 5.72
CA ARG A 47 -5.21 -17.52 4.97
C ARG A 47 -4.56 -18.10 3.73
N GLY A 48 -3.56 -17.41 3.18
CA GLY A 48 -2.91 -17.85 1.96
C GLY A 48 -3.79 -17.77 0.72
N TRP A 49 -4.83 -16.95 0.74
CA TRP A 49 -5.67 -16.74 -0.44
C TRP A 49 -4.93 -15.87 -1.44
N GLU A 50 -5.23 -16.09 -2.71
CA GLU A 50 -4.66 -15.25 -3.76
C GLU A 50 -5.24 -13.84 -3.69
N GLN A 51 -4.38 -12.86 -3.82
CA GLN A 51 -4.77 -11.46 -3.76
C GLN A 51 -4.01 -10.69 -4.82
N CYS A 52 -4.59 -9.58 -5.25
CA CYS A 52 -3.90 -8.68 -6.15
C CYS A 52 -3.07 -7.70 -5.32
N ILE A 53 -1.77 -7.75 -5.49
CA ILE A 53 -0.85 -6.84 -4.83
C ILE A 53 -0.51 -5.74 -5.83
N GLN A 54 -1.01 -4.54 -5.59
CA GLN A 54 -0.86 -3.43 -6.52
C GLN A 54 0.19 -2.45 -6.02
N PRO A 55 1.04 -1.94 -6.91
CA PRO A 55 2.03 -0.93 -6.52
C PRO A 55 1.36 0.43 -6.34
N PHE A 56 1.93 1.22 -5.45
CA PHE A 56 1.55 2.63 -5.33
C PHE A 56 2.57 3.47 -6.11
N GLU A 57 2.09 4.49 -6.80
CA GLU A 57 2.96 5.35 -7.61
C GLU A 57 3.96 6.13 -6.77
N ASP A 58 3.59 6.45 -5.53
CA ASP A 58 4.45 7.21 -4.63
C ASP A 58 5.33 6.34 -3.73
N ALA A 59 5.48 5.07 -4.06
CA ALA A 59 6.29 4.13 -3.28
C ALA A 59 7.67 4.71 -2.98
N GLY A 60 8.05 4.67 -1.72
CA GLY A 60 9.38 5.11 -1.30
C GLY A 60 9.54 6.62 -1.13
N LYS A 61 8.51 7.42 -1.42
CA LYS A 61 8.57 8.84 -1.22
C LYS A 61 8.68 9.17 0.26
N ALA A 62 9.53 10.13 0.61
CA ALA A 62 9.66 10.54 2.01
C ALA A 62 8.35 11.14 2.50
N CYS A 63 7.97 10.82 3.72
CA CYS A 63 6.71 11.27 4.28
C CYS A 63 6.81 11.48 5.78
N ALA A 64 5.88 12.28 6.29
CA ALA A 64 5.78 12.56 7.72
C ALA A 64 4.41 12.17 8.29
N ASP A 65 3.49 11.74 7.43
CA ASP A 65 2.13 11.39 7.85
C ASP A 65 1.50 10.50 6.78
N ASN A 66 0.53 9.70 7.18
CA ASN A 66 -0.21 8.87 6.22
C ASN A 66 -0.89 9.71 5.14
N ALA A 67 -1.28 10.93 5.47
CA ALA A 67 -1.92 11.82 4.51
C ALA A 67 -1.00 12.24 3.35
N ASP A 68 0.32 12.06 3.52
CA ASP A 68 1.28 12.38 2.46
C ASP A 68 1.36 11.30 1.39
N CYS A 69 0.73 10.16 1.60
CA CYS A 69 0.88 8.99 0.76
C CYS A 69 -0.45 8.46 0.26
N ILE A 70 -0.43 7.76 -0.87
CA ILE A 70 -1.62 7.02 -1.34
C ILE A 70 -1.96 5.94 -0.33
N GLY A 71 -0.96 5.19 0.12
CA GLY A 71 -1.12 4.20 1.19
C GLY A 71 -0.75 4.80 2.53
N GLN A 72 0.09 4.12 3.27
CA GLN A 72 0.54 4.58 4.57
C GLN A 72 1.96 5.11 4.51
N CYS A 73 2.29 6.00 5.44
CA CYS A 73 3.67 6.40 5.68
C CYS A 73 4.25 5.39 6.67
N ARG A 74 5.25 4.64 6.25
CA ARG A 74 5.77 3.50 7.02
C ARG A 74 7.26 3.59 7.32
N LEU A 75 7.63 2.93 8.42
CA LEU A 75 9.02 2.63 8.74
C LEU A 75 9.14 1.12 8.72
N SER A 76 10.06 0.60 7.92
CA SER A 76 10.31 -0.85 7.92
C SER A 76 10.97 -1.25 9.22
N LEU A 77 10.64 -2.43 9.72
CA LEU A 77 11.35 -2.99 10.85
C LEU A 77 12.74 -3.37 10.38
N GLY A 78 13.69 -2.56 10.73
CA GLY A 78 15.07 -2.77 10.38
C GLY A 78 15.92 -2.68 11.63
N ASP A 79 17.15 -2.27 11.43
CA ASP A 79 18.13 -2.33 12.50
C ASP A 79 17.86 -1.35 13.63
N ASP A 80 17.35 -0.19 13.33
CA ASP A 80 17.18 0.87 14.32
C ASP A 80 15.76 1.42 14.31
N MET A 81 14.81 0.59 14.69
CA MET A 81 13.43 1.05 14.78
C MET A 81 13.30 2.03 15.95
N PRO A 82 12.92 3.27 15.69
CA PRO A 82 12.76 4.23 16.79
C PRO A 82 11.58 3.87 17.68
N GLU A 83 11.64 4.32 18.91
CA GLU A 83 10.54 4.15 19.85
C GLU A 83 9.33 4.96 19.40
N ALA A 84 8.14 4.49 19.79
CA ALA A 84 6.91 5.21 19.50
C ALA A 84 6.98 6.63 20.08
N GLY A 85 6.48 7.58 19.31
CA GLY A 85 6.48 8.99 19.70
C GLY A 85 7.73 9.75 19.29
N LYS A 86 8.76 9.08 18.78
CA LYS A 86 9.97 9.78 18.35
C LYS A 86 9.75 10.46 17.00
N PRO A 87 10.34 11.64 16.78
CA PRO A 87 10.29 12.28 15.47
C PRO A 87 11.05 11.43 14.45
N VAL A 88 10.40 11.17 13.31
CA VAL A 88 11.00 10.34 12.25
C VAL A 88 10.52 10.80 10.89
N THR A 89 11.21 10.37 9.86
CA THR A 89 10.75 10.48 8.48
C THR A 89 10.55 9.07 7.96
N GLY A 90 9.38 8.79 7.45
CA GLY A 90 9.05 7.49 6.88
C GLY A 90 9.13 7.51 5.37
N LYS A 91 8.65 6.42 4.78
CA LYS A 91 8.52 6.28 3.32
C LYS A 91 7.14 5.78 2.99
N CYS A 92 6.59 6.27 1.90
CA CYS A 92 5.29 5.83 1.45
C CYS A 92 5.31 4.35 1.11
N GLN A 93 4.25 3.67 1.49
CA GLN A 93 4.07 2.24 1.28
C GLN A 93 4.26 1.88 -0.19
N ALA A 94 4.98 0.80 -0.44
CA ALA A 94 5.33 0.41 -1.81
C ALA A 94 4.17 -0.27 -2.54
N THR A 95 3.42 -1.10 -1.85
CA THR A 95 2.29 -1.83 -2.42
C THR A 95 1.13 -1.82 -1.43
N ASP A 96 -0.04 -2.25 -1.89
CA ASP A 96 -1.22 -2.26 -1.05
C ASP A 96 -1.35 -3.48 -0.16
N SER A 97 -0.33 -4.31 -0.06
CA SER A 97 -0.34 -5.41 0.89
C SER A 97 -0.34 -4.85 2.32
N PRO A 98 -1.35 -5.21 3.14
CA PRO A 98 -1.38 -4.72 4.52
C PRO A 98 -0.52 -5.55 5.47
N PHE A 99 0.06 -6.65 4.98
CA PHE A 99 0.74 -7.62 5.82
C PHE A 99 2.21 -7.31 5.98
N GLY A 100 2.79 -7.80 7.05
CA GLY A 100 4.20 -7.59 7.37
C GLY A 100 4.37 -6.89 8.71
N CYS A 101 5.61 -6.63 9.06
CA CYS A 101 5.95 -5.97 10.32
C CYS A 101 6.48 -4.57 10.02
N TYR A 102 5.89 -3.56 10.64
CA TYR A 102 6.25 -2.18 10.38
C TYR A 102 5.68 -1.25 11.46
N ALA A 103 6.16 -0.02 11.47
CA ALA A 103 5.50 1.07 12.18
C ALA A 103 4.98 2.05 11.14
N THR A 104 4.03 2.87 11.51
CA THR A 104 3.58 3.98 10.66
C THR A 104 4.13 5.29 11.22
N VAL A 105 4.00 6.35 10.43
CA VAL A 105 4.40 7.69 10.87
C VAL A 105 3.17 8.57 10.84
N GLU A 106 2.89 9.21 11.96
CA GLU A 106 1.75 10.12 12.09
C GLU A 106 2.23 11.41 12.72
N ASN A 107 1.94 12.51 12.07
CA ASN A 107 2.35 13.84 12.54
C ASN A 107 3.85 13.92 12.78
N GLY A 108 4.64 13.29 11.92
CA GLY A 108 6.09 13.31 12.02
C GLY A 108 6.68 12.42 13.10
N ARG A 109 5.87 11.57 13.72
CA ARG A 109 6.32 10.72 14.82
C ARG A 109 5.99 9.26 14.56
N ALA A 110 6.84 8.38 15.03
CA ALA A 110 6.63 6.95 14.89
C ALA A 110 5.48 6.48 15.78
N THR A 111 4.65 5.59 15.24
CA THR A 111 3.66 4.87 16.04
C THR A 111 4.27 3.57 16.55
N PRO A 112 3.64 2.86 17.48
CA PRO A 112 4.16 1.56 17.90
C PRO A 112 4.26 0.60 16.73
N ALA A 113 5.35 -0.14 16.66
CA ALA A 113 5.54 -1.15 15.62
C ALA A 113 4.60 -2.32 15.86
N LEU A 114 4.14 -2.92 14.75
CA LEU A 114 3.25 -4.06 14.83
C LEU A 114 3.49 -4.99 13.64
N CYS A 115 2.98 -6.20 13.76
CA CYS A 115 3.00 -7.17 12.67
C CYS A 115 1.58 -7.55 12.32
N VAL A 116 1.28 -7.61 11.03
CA VAL A 116 -0.04 -7.95 10.51
C VAL A 116 0.09 -9.17 9.62
N ASP A 117 -0.74 -10.17 9.85
CA ASP A 117 -0.78 -11.38 9.03
C ASP A 117 -2.09 -11.52 8.28
#